data_6bb0fd9754824c4c42d0e054eb732be6
#
_entry.id   6bb0fd9754824c4c42d0e054eb732be6
#
_cell.length_a   1.000
_cell.length_b   1.000
_cell.length_c   1.000
_cell.angle_alpha   90.00
_cell.angle_beta   90.00
_cell.angle_gamma   90.00
#
_symmetry.space_group_name_H-M   'P 1'
#
loop_
_entity.id
_entity.type
_entity.pdbx_description
1 polymer ?
#
loop_
_entity_poly.entity_id
_entity_poly.type
_entity_poly.pdbx_seq_one_letter_code
_entity_poly.pdbx_strand_id
1 'polypeptide(L)'
;MRIPAARFLKLLRGLTLAVALASTCASGAHARGTTDLRDIEQQLNGLGDRIQRLQDLTEVEIVQDAYGYYVDKAQWRNLSELFAEDATLEIGGKGVFLGRARVYEYMHVGLGKLGPHDGSLIDHQQFQCLPTINPDGVTAQLRCIAFVMSSGGWGHVYYENKYVKVNGVWQFKQLRGPFNMYSGYKLGWLDNTILNTYPEKWPPWPDLPPTVIYLTFPNYYIEPYHYPNPVTGKPMPPPSPRAGGEAFGR
;
A
#
# COMPACT_ATOMS: atom_id res chain seq x y z
N MET A 1 11.24 12.81 10.71
CA MET A 1 12.40 13.73 10.85
C MET A 1 13.26 13.56 9.60
N ARG A 2 13.04 14.40 8.59
CA ARG A 2 13.73 14.31 7.29
C ARG A 2 15.15 14.83 7.42
N ILE A 3 16.14 14.01 7.15
CA ILE A 3 17.53 14.49 6.98
C ILE A 3 17.60 15.05 5.55
N PRO A 4 17.94 16.34 5.36
CA PRO A 4 17.96 16.93 4.03
C PRO A 4 19.08 16.30 3.20
N ALA A 5 18.72 15.80 1.99
CA ALA A 5 19.60 15.18 1.00
C ALA A 5 20.86 16.01 0.65
N ALA A 6 20.85 17.31 0.92
CA ALA A 6 21.96 18.22 0.67
C ALA A 6 23.23 17.95 1.53
N ARG A 7 23.14 17.19 2.61
CA ARG A 7 24.33 16.84 3.43
C ARG A 7 25.05 15.59 2.94
N PHE A 8 24.38 14.70 2.22
CA PHE A 8 25.01 13.50 1.68
C PHE A 8 25.91 13.79 0.47
N LEU A 9 25.53 14.79 -0.34
CA LEU A 9 26.29 15.17 -1.53
C LEU A 9 27.63 15.85 -1.21
N LYS A 10 27.78 16.44 -0.01
CA LYS A 10 29.03 17.09 0.43
C LYS A 10 30.08 16.08 0.93
N LEU A 11 29.67 14.89 1.38
CA LEU A 11 30.61 13.85 1.80
C LEU A 11 31.22 13.10 0.60
N LEU A 12 30.51 12.99 -0.53
CA LEU A 12 31.05 12.36 -1.74
C LEU A 12 32.04 13.28 -2.50
N ARG A 13 31.97 14.61 -2.33
CA ARG A 13 32.93 15.53 -2.98
C ARG A 13 34.29 15.65 -2.29
N GLY A 14 34.43 15.07 -1.10
CA GLY A 14 35.68 15.05 -0.35
C GLY A 14 36.63 13.90 -0.69
N LEU A 15 36.19 12.91 -1.47
CA LEU A 15 36.98 11.70 -1.78
C LEU A 15 37.69 11.74 -3.15
N THR A 16 37.57 12.82 -3.91
CA THR A 16 38.17 12.94 -5.26
C THR A 16 39.55 13.59 -5.29
N LEU A 17 40.18 13.84 -4.16
CA LEU A 17 41.48 14.54 -4.16
C LEU A 17 42.63 13.85 -3.44
N ALA A 18 42.64 12.52 -3.32
CA ALA A 18 43.74 11.80 -2.66
C ALA A 18 44.25 10.56 -3.41
N VAL A 19 44.22 10.57 -4.76
CA VAL A 19 44.88 9.50 -5.54
C VAL A 19 45.72 10.10 -6.67
N ALA A 20 46.71 10.91 -6.28
CA ALA A 20 47.81 11.27 -7.17
C ALA A 20 49.06 11.43 -6.31
N LEU A 21 49.74 10.34 -6.01
CA LEU A 21 51.20 10.27 -5.77
C LEU A 21 51.52 8.87 -5.20
N ALA A 22 51.88 7.96 -6.07
CA ALA A 22 52.84 6.88 -5.80
C ALA A 22 53.08 6.05 -7.09
N SER A 23 53.83 6.61 -8.00
CA SER A 23 54.53 5.79 -9.02
C SER A 23 55.97 5.71 -8.59
N THR A 24 56.42 4.56 -8.15
CA THR A 24 57.68 3.88 -8.50
C THR A 24 58.03 2.78 -7.49
N CYS A 25 58.47 1.65 -8.03
CA CYS A 25 59.16 0.51 -7.41
C CYS A 25 58.29 -0.62 -6.84
N ALA A 26 58.14 -1.70 -7.60
CA ALA A 26 58.81 -2.96 -7.35
C ALA A 26 58.11 -4.10 -8.10
N SER A 27 58.86 -4.78 -8.91
CA SER A 27 58.53 -6.02 -9.59
C SER A 27 58.26 -7.13 -8.58
N GLY A 28 57.10 -7.73 -8.66
CA GLY A 28 56.69 -8.81 -7.76
C GLY A 28 55.14 -8.87 -7.66
N ALA A 29 54.46 -8.76 -8.79
CA ALA A 29 53.01 -8.64 -8.78
C ALA A 29 52.36 -10.02 -8.93
N HIS A 30 51.74 -10.48 -7.87
CA HIS A 30 50.52 -11.23 -8.03
C HIS A 30 49.54 -10.31 -8.79
N ALA A 31 49.05 -10.77 -9.93
CA ALA A 31 48.04 -10.07 -10.71
C ALA A 31 46.75 -9.93 -9.88
N ARG A 32 46.68 -8.91 -9.04
CA ARG A 32 45.42 -8.35 -8.60
C ARG A 32 44.85 -7.68 -9.84
N GLY A 33 43.80 -8.30 -10.40
CA GLY A 33 43.08 -7.70 -11.50
C GLY A 33 42.79 -6.25 -11.18
N THR A 34 43.25 -5.34 -12.01
CA THR A 34 42.86 -3.92 -11.93
C THR A 34 41.36 -3.86 -12.18
N THR A 35 40.59 -3.73 -11.10
CA THR A 35 39.15 -3.48 -11.22
C THR A 35 39.01 -2.18 -12.00
N ASP A 36 38.44 -2.25 -13.21
CA ASP A 36 38.24 -1.07 -14.03
C ASP A 36 37.35 -0.07 -13.26
N LEU A 37 37.69 1.21 -13.29
CA LEU A 37 36.91 2.26 -12.67
C LEU A 37 35.43 2.23 -13.14
N ARG A 38 35.20 1.80 -14.37
CA ARG A 38 33.84 1.59 -14.92
C ARG A 38 33.09 0.48 -14.20
N ASP A 39 33.79 -0.62 -13.85
CA ASP A 39 33.17 -1.72 -13.10
C ASP A 39 32.76 -1.26 -11.69
N ILE A 40 33.62 -0.44 -11.06
CA ILE A 40 33.32 0.13 -9.74
C ILE A 40 32.11 1.07 -9.84
N GLU A 41 32.09 1.95 -10.85
CA GLU A 41 30.97 2.87 -11.08
C GLU A 41 29.66 2.11 -11.32
N GLN A 42 29.70 1.06 -12.13
CA GLN A 42 28.53 0.21 -12.38
C GLN A 42 28.04 -0.49 -11.10
N GLN A 43 28.96 -1.00 -10.28
CA GLN A 43 28.60 -1.62 -9.00
C GLN A 43 28.00 -0.59 -8.02
N LEU A 44 28.53 0.62 -7.96
CA LEU A 44 28.02 1.70 -7.11
C LEU A 44 26.61 2.13 -7.55
N ASN A 45 26.38 2.28 -8.84
CA ASN A 45 25.05 2.59 -9.38
C ASN A 45 24.06 1.46 -9.05
N GLY A 46 24.43 0.21 -9.29
CA GLY A 46 23.59 -0.93 -8.94
C GLY A 46 23.29 -1.05 -7.44
N LEU A 47 24.23 -0.66 -6.58
CA LEU A 47 23.99 -0.58 -5.14
C LEU A 47 23.04 0.57 -4.80
N GLY A 48 23.18 1.74 -5.43
CA GLY A 48 22.29 2.87 -5.31
C GLY A 48 20.85 2.51 -5.64
N ASP A 49 20.64 1.83 -6.76
CA ASP A 49 19.31 1.37 -7.19
C ASP A 49 18.68 0.39 -6.18
N ARG A 50 19.49 -0.51 -5.61
CA ARG A 50 19.00 -1.45 -4.58
C ARG A 50 18.62 -0.73 -3.29
N ILE A 51 19.40 0.24 -2.86
CA ILE A 51 19.10 1.08 -1.68
C ILE A 51 17.82 1.85 -1.92
N GLN A 52 17.65 2.49 -3.09
CA GLN A 52 16.45 3.22 -3.43
C GLN A 52 15.23 2.32 -3.39
N ARG A 53 15.33 1.11 -3.96
CA ARG A 53 14.22 0.14 -3.92
C ARG A 53 13.82 -0.27 -2.50
N LEU A 54 14.78 -0.47 -1.60
CA LEU A 54 14.52 -0.78 -0.20
C LEU A 54 13.86 0.39 0.53
N GLN A 55 14.30 1.62 0.26
CA GLN A 55 13.66 2.83 0.79
C GLN A 55 12.21 2.95 0.29
N ASP A 56 11.98 2.71 -0.99
CA ASP A 56 10.64 2.76 -1.59
C ASP A 56 9.68 1.73 -0.97
N LEU A 57 10.14 0.50 -0.72
CA LEU A 57 9.35 -0.51 -0.01
C LEU A 57 8.92 -0.02 1.37
N THR A 58 9.86 0.52 2.15
CA THR A 58 9.59 1.07 3.48
C THR A 58 8.65 2.27 3.43
N GLU A 59 8.84 3.17 2.47
CA GLU A 59 7.97 4.35 2.32
C GLU A 59 6.54 3.98 1.94
N VAL A 60 6.33 2.96 1.10
CA VAL A 60 5.01 2.43 0.77
C VAL A 60 4.34 1.82 2.00
N GLU A 61 5.08 1.05 2.82
CA GLU A 61 4.56 0.52 4.08
C GLU A 61 4.19 1.64 5.06
N ILE A 62 5.00 2.68 5.19
CA ILE A 62 4.70 3.84 6.04
C ILE A 62 3.40 4.53 5.61
N VAL A 63 3.12 4.67 4.30
CA VAL A 63 1.86 5.24 3.83
C VAL A 63 0.68 4.35 4.21
N GLN A 64 0.84 3.02 4.09
CA GLN A 64 -0.19 2.06 4.50
C GLN A 64 -0.46 2.12 6.00
N ASP A 65 0.58 2.14 6.83
CA ASP A 65 0.46 2.17 8.29
C ASP A 65 -0.14 3.50 8.76
N ALA A 66 0.27 4.62 8.17
CA ALA A 66 -0.31 5.93 8.46
C ALA A 66 -1.81 5.99 8.18
N TYR A 67 -2.29 5.31 7.13
CA TYR A 67 -3.72 5.18 6.86
C TYR A 67 -4.46 4.55 8.05
N GLY A 68 -3.96 3.44 8.60
CA GLY A 68 -4.54 2.78 9.77
C GLY A 68 -4.64 3.74 10.96
N TYR A 69 -3.53 4.35 11.35
CA TYR A 69 -3.51 5.29 12.47
C TYR A 69 -4.43 6.50 12.28
N TYR A 70 -4.54 7.03 11.06
CA TYR A 70 -5.39 8.19 10.81
C TYR A 70 -6.87 7.82 10.80
N VAL A 71 -7.23 6.65 10.28
CA VAL A 71 -8.62 6.18 10.31
C VAL A 71 -9.07 5.89 11.74
N ASP A 72 -8.21 5.30 12.58
CA ASP A 72 -8.52 4.96 13.97
C ASP A 72 -8.84 6.18 14.83
N LYS A 73 -8.27 7.32 14.48
CA LYS A 73 -8.47 8.59 15.21
C LYS A 73 -9.32 9.60 14.44
N ALA A 74 -10.00 9.14 13.38
CA ALA A 74 -10.86 9.99 12.54
C ALA A 74 -10.16 11.26 12.05
N GLN A 75 -8.88 11.14 11.69
CA GLN A 75 -8.06 12.24 11.17
C GLN A 75 -8.25 12.37 9.65
N TRP A 76 -9.48 12.60 9.23
CA TRP A 76 -9.89 12.52 7.83
C TRP A 76 -9.11 13.44 6.88
N ARG A 77 -8.67 14.60 7.34
CA ARG A 77 -7.84 15.53 6.53
C ARG A 77 -6.47 14.91 6.27
N ASN A 78 -5.75 14.52 7.34
CA ASN A 78 -4.45 13.89 7.22
C ASN A 78 -4.52 12.60 6.41
N LEU A 79 -5.59 11.82 6.60
CA LEU A 79 -5.83 10.59 5.86
C LEU A 79 -6.01 10.89 4.37
N SER A 80 -6.82 11.87 3.99
CA SER A 80 -7.04 12.18 2.57
C SER A 80 -5.78 12.67 1.87
N GLU A 81 -4.85 13.31 2.59
CA GLU A 81 -3.55 13.77 2.06
C GLU A 81 -2.60 12.61 1.70
N LEU A 82 -2.85 11.39 2.19
CA LEU A 82 -2.12 10.19 1.77
C LEU A 82 -2.46 9.76 0.33
N PHE A 83 -3.54 10.30 -0.25
CA PHE A 83 -4.03 9.93 -1.58
C PHE A 83 -3.56 10.92 -2.65
N ALA A 84 -3.23 10.42 -3.83
CA ALA A 84 -3.03 11.24 -5.01
C ALA A 84 -4.33 11.98 -5.38
N GLU A 85 -4.23 13.11 -6.09
CA GLU A 85 -5.40 13.93 -6.46
C GLU A 85 -6.47 13.12 -7.20
N ASP A 86 -6.04 12.22 -8.08
CA ASP A 86 -6.87 11.36 -8.92
C ASP A 86 -6.95 9.91 -8.40
N ALA A 87 -6.71 9.71 -7.11
CA ALA A 87 -6.79 8.39 -6.50
C ALA A 87 -8.23 7.86 -6.42
N THR A 88 -8.37 6.57 -6.19
CA THR A 88 -9.67 5.92 -5.99
C THR A 88 -9.73 5.20 -4.65
N LEU A 89 -10.93 5.17 -4.07
CA LEU A 89 -11.25 4.42 -2.86
C LEU A 89 -12.40 3.47 -3.13
N GLU A 90 -12.24 2.19 -2.78
CA GLU A 90 -13.29 1.18 -2.85
C GLU A 90 -13.22 0.26 -1.62
N ILE A 91 -14.18 0.36 -0.72
CA ILE A 91 -14.24 -0.42 0.51
C ILE A 91 -15.54 -1.22 0.57
N GLY A 92 -15.43 -2.54 0.82
CA GLY A 92 -16.55 -3.39 1.15
C GLY A 92 -17.65 -3.45 0.09
N GLY A 93 -17.32 -3.32 -1.21
CA GLY A 93 -18.31 -3.39 -2.29
C GLY A 93 -19.30 -2.21 -2.32
N LYS A 94 -18.99 -1.11 -1.63
CA LYS A 94 -19.85 0.09 -1.57
C LYS A 94 -19.77 0.97 -2.82
N GLY A 95 -18.98 0.59 -3.81
CA GLY A 95 -18.69 1.38 -5.00
C GLY A 95 -17.39 2.17 -4.89
N VAL A 96 -17.09 2.93 -5.93
CA VAL A 96 -15.82 3.63 -6.09
C VAL A 96 -16.01 5.13 -5.92
N PHE A 97 -15.15 5.73 -5.10
CA PHE A 97 -15.05 7.18 -4.88
C PHE A 97 -13.83 7.72 -5.63
N LEU A 98 -14.02 8.76 -6.44
CA LEU A 98 -13.03 9.27 -7.37
C LEU A 98 -12.38 10.57 -6.87
N GLY A 99 -11.08 10.53 -6.66
CA GLY A 99 -10.27 11.67 -6.24
C GLY A 99 -10.22 11.89 -4.74
N ARG A 100 -9.17 12.57 -4.31
CA ARG A 100 -8.86 12.87 -2.89
C ARG A 100 -10.04 13.52 -2.15
N ALA A 101 -10.74 14.45 -2.77
CA ALA A 101 -11.87 15.11 -2.15
C ALA A 101 -13.02 14.14 -1.83
N ARG A 102 -13.27 13.18 -2.70
CA ARG A 102 -14.30 12.15 -2.50
C ARG A 102 -13.86 11.12 -1.46
N VAL A 103 -12.57 10.83 -1.36
CA VAL A 103 -12.02 10.04 -0.25
C VAL A 103 -12.29 10.74 1.09
N TYR A 104 -12.01 12.03 1.20
CA TYR A 104 -12.33 12.80 2.41
C TYR A 104 -13.82 12.76 2.75
N GLU A 105 -14.69 12.96 1.77
CA GLU A 105 -16.14 12.93 1.96
C GLU A 105 -16.64 11.56 2.43
N TYR A 106 -16.12 10.47 1.82
CA TYR A 106 -16.42 9.10 2.26
C TYR A 106 -16.08 8.89 3.74
N MET A 107 -14.91 9.34 4.17
CA MET A 107 -14.49 9.21 5.56
C MET A 107 -15.34 10.07 6.50
N HIS A 108 -15.55 11.34 6.17
CA HIS A 108 -16.25 12.29 7.02
C HIS A 108 -17.75 12.05 7.12
N VAL A 109 -18.40 11.76 6.01
CA VAL A 109 -19.84 11.50 5.95
C VAL A 109 -20.18 10.05 6.26
N GLY A 110 -19.39 9.11 5.73
CA GLY A 110 -19.65 7.68 5.85
C GLY A 110 -19.19 7.08 7.18
N LEU A 111 -18.06 7.51 7.74
CA LEU A 111 -17.52 6.95 8.99
C LEU A 111 -17.76 7.86 10.20
N GLY A 112 -18.07 9.14 10.01
CA GLY A 112 -18.48 10.04 11.08
C GLY A 112 -17.62 11.27 11.26
N LYS A 113 -17.82 11.93 12.40
CA LYS A 113 -17.20 13.22 12.72
C LYS A 113 -15.68 13.17 12.74
N LEU A 114 -15.06 14.31 12.47
CA LEU A 114 -13.64 14.51 12.60
C LEU A 114 -13.20 14.37 14.07
N GLY A 115 -12.14 13.61 14.30
CA GLY A 115 -11.55 13.36 15.61
C GLY A 115 -12.26 12.28 16.43
N PRO A 116 -11.57 11.73 17.43
CA PRO A 116 -12.15 10.75 18.34
C PRO A 116 -13.19 11.40 19.25
N HIS A 117 -14.20 10.63 19.64
CA HIS A 117 -15.24 11.06 20.59
C HIS A 117 -15.67 9.89 21.48
N ASP A 118 -16.25 10.20 22.62
CA ASP A 118 -16.70 9.21 23.58
C ASP A 118 -17.69 8.21 22.96
N GLY A 119 -17.50 6.93 23.26
CA GLY A 119 -18.32 5.85 22.72
C GLY A 119 -17.98 5.44 21.28
N SER A 120 -17.01 6.10 20.65
CA SER A 120 -16.52 5.72 19.33
C SER A 120 -15.27 4.83 19.45
N LEU A 121 -15.31 3.68 18.80
CA LEU A 121 -14.16 2.83 18.58
C LEU A 121 -14.02 2.59 17.08
N ILE A 122 -12.84 2.90 16.55
CA ILE A 122 -12.38 2.46 15.24
C ILE A 122 -10.94 2.01 15.43
N ASP A 123 -10.62 0.80 15.02
CA ASP A 123 -9.27 0.22 15.13
C ASP A 123 -9.00 -0.68 13.94
N HIS A 124 -7.95 -0.38 13.17
CA HIS A 124 -7.53 -1.09 11.97
C HIS A 124 -6.16 -1.73 12.20
N GLN A 125 -6.16 -2.90 12.81
CA GLN A 125 -4.93 -3.68 12.98
C GLN A 125 -4.52 -4.29 11.65
N GLN A 126 -3.40 -3.84 11.09
CA GLN A 126 -2.89 -4.28 9.80
C GLN A 126 -1.75 -5.29 9.96
N PHE A 127 -1.74 -6.34 9.15
CA PHE A 127 -0.80 -7.46 9.25
C PHE A 127 -0.41 -7.97 7.86
N GLN A 128 0.74 -8.67 7.81
CA GLN A 128 1.21 -9.39 6.63
C GLN A 128 1.23 -8.51 5.38
N CYS A 129 1.71 -7.29 5.52
CA CYS A 129 1.88 -6.39 4.40
C CYS A 129 3.00 -6.88 3.48
N LEU A 130 2.73 -6.96 2.19
CA LEU A 130 3.65 -7.39 1.16
C LEU A 130 3.68 -6.34 0.05
N PRO A 131 4.62 -5.39 0.12
CA PRO A 131 4.80 -4.37 -0.90
C PRO A 131 5.61 -4.91 -2.09
N THR A 132 5.34 -4.38 -3.27
CA THR A 132 6.10 -4.63 -4.50
C THR A 132 6.29 -3.33 -5.25
N ILE A 133 7.54 -2.96 -5.52
CA ILE A 133 7.86 -1.82 -6.39
C ILE A 133 7.93 -2.31 -7.82
N ASN A 134 7.18 -1.69 -8.72
CA ASN A 134 7.21 -2.01 -10.14
C ASN A 134 8.55 -1.61 -10.79
N PRO A 135 8.90 -2.20 -11.94
CA PRO A 135 10.17 -1.89 -12.62
C PRO A 135 10.34 -0.42 -13.01
N ASP A 136 9.25 0.35 -13.10
CA ASP A 136 9.27 1.79 -13.40
C ASP A 136 9.82 2.65 -12.26
N GLY A 137 9.92 2.09 -11.03
CA GLY A 137 10.38 2.79 -9.84
C GLY A 137 9.46 3.91 -9.33
N VAL A 138 8.28 4.10 -9.94
CA VAL A 138 7.32 5.16 -9.60
C VAL A 138 5.91 4.65 -9.31
N THR A 139 5.66 3.38 -9.55
CA THR A 139 4.42 2.71 -9.14
C THR A 139 4.72 1.51 -8.24
N ALA A 140 3.78 1.21 -7.34
CA ALA A 140 3.89 0.10 -6.41
C ALA A 140 2.52 -0.52 -6.13
N GLN A 141 2.55 -1.74 -5.61
CA GLN A 141 1.38 -2.45 -5.12
C GLN A 141 1.67 -3.00 -3.73
N LEU A 142 0.63 -3.15 -2.91
CA LEU A 142 0.76 -3.72 -1.59
C LEU A 142 -0.49 -4.51 -1.24
N ARG A 143 -0.29 -5.73 -0.75
CA ARG A 143 -1.32 -6.54 -0.12
C ARG A 143 -1.13 -6.55 1.39
N CYS A 144 -2.20 -6.26 2.13
CA CYS A 144 -2.25 -6.42 3.59
C CYS A 144 -3.52 -7.16 4.01
N ILE A 145 -3.49 -7.74 5.19
CA ILE A 145 -4.67 -8.15 5.93
C ILE A 145 -4.94 -7.12 7.01
N ALA A 146 -6.20 -6.82 7.29
CA ALA A 146 -6.58 -6.05 8.47
C ALA A 146 -7.73 -6.70 9.23
N PHE A 147 -7.62 -6.68 10.56
CA PHE A 147 -8.76 -6.77 11.44
C PHE A 147 -9.26 -5.37 11.72
N VAL A 148 -10.54 -5.16 11.40
CA VAL A 148 -11.21 -3.88 11.59
C VAL A 148 -12.20 -4.04 12.72
N MET A 149 -12.04 -3.26 13.77
CA MET A 149 -12.97 -3.20 14.88
C MET A 149 -13.62 -1.82 14.93
N SER A 150 -14.91 -1.81 15.19
CA SER A 150 -15.67 -0.58 15.36
C SER A 150 -16.66 -0.73 16.53
N SER A 151 -17.30 0.35 16.93
CA SER A 151 -18.35 0.29 17.95
C SER A 151 -19.51 -0.63 17.59
N GLY A 152 -19.74 -0.89 16.29
CA GLY A 152 -20.83 -1.72 15.78
C GLY A 152 -20.50 -3.19 15.53
N GLY A 153 -19.22 -3.52 15.36
CA GLY A 153 -18.80 -4.88 15.01
C GLY A 153 -17.34 -4.96 14.63
N TRP A 154 -16.96 -6.08 14.08
CA TRP A 154 -15.60 -6.37 13.64
C TRP A 154 -15.58 -7.12 12.31
N GLY A 155 -14.48 -7.01 11.59
CA GLY A 155 -14.35 -7.64 10.29
C GLY A 155 -12.92 -7.95 9.90
N HIS A 156 -12.79 -8.74 8.86
CA HIS A 156 -11.52 -9.08 8.23
C HIS A 156 -11.52 -8.56 6.80
N VAL A 157 -10.50 -7.77 6.48
CA VAL A 157 -10.33 -7.08 5.20
C VAL A 157 -9.04 -7.53 4.54
N TYR A 158 -9.06 -7.70 3.23
CA TYR A 158 -7.85 -7.70 2.42
C TYR A 158 -7.68 -6.33 1.78
N TYR A 159 -6.54 -5.71 1.97
CA TYR A 159 -6.15 -4.57 1.15
C TYR A 159 -5.37 -5.08 -0.06
N GLU A 160 -5.72 -4.59 -1.24
CA GLU A 160 -4.98 -4.77 -2.48
C GLU A 160 -4.84 -3.39 -3.13
N ASN A 161 -3.81 -2.68 -2.70
CA ASN A 161 -3.65 -1.26 -2.95
C ASN A 161 -2.63 -0.99 -4.04
N LYS A 162 -2.80 0.14 -4.74
CA LYS A 162 -1.83 0.67 -5.69
C LYS A 162 -1.34 2.02 -5.22
N TYR A 163 -0.06 2.27 -5.46
CA TYR A 163 0.64 3.50 -5.07
C TYR A 163 1.30 4.14 -6.27
N VAL A 164 1.52 5.43 -6.17
CA VAL A 164 2.25 6.22 -7.15
C VAL A 164 3.17 7.19 -6.44
N LYS A 165 4.36 7.40 -6.99
CA LYS A 165 5.32 8.38 -6.48
C LYS A 165 5.11 9.72 -7.19
N VAL A 166 4.58 10.70 -6.48
CA VAL A 166 4.31 12.05 -6.98
C VAL A 166 5.33 13.01 -6.38
N ASN A 167 6.13 13.67 -7.21
CA ASN A 167 7.19 14.57 -6.76
C ASN A 167 8.14 13.94 -5.71
N GLY A 168 8.46 12.66 -5.89
CA GLY A 168 9.33 11.91 -4.99
C GLY A 168 8.68 11.42 -3.70
N VAL A 169 7.36 11.50 -3.56
CA VAL A 169 6.60 11.06 -2.37
C VAL A 169 5.58 10.02 -2.77
N TRP A 170 5.57 8.89 -2.07
CA TRP A 170 4.59 7.83 -2.28
C TRP A 170 3.22 8.22 -1.74
N GLN A 171 2.17 7.94 -2.53
CA GLN A 171 0.77 8.19 -2.20
C GLN A 171 -0.10 7.03 -2.69
N PHE A 172 -1.27 6.83 -2.08
CA PHE A 172 -2.26 5.93 -2.64
C PHE A 172 -2.71 6.40 -4.02
N LYS A 173 -2.64 5.52 -5.00
CA LYS A 173 -3.32 5.67 -6.29
C LYS A 173 -4.68 4.97 -6.29
N GLN A 174 -4.77 3.85 -5.58
CA GLN A 174 -6.00 3.11 -5.36
C GLN A 174 -5.93 2.43 -4.00
N LEU A 175 -6.90 2.70 -3.15
CA LEU A 175 -7.13 1.89 -1.97
C LEU A 175 -8.36 1.01 -2.23
N ARG A 176 -8.17 -0.30 -2.10
CA ARG A 176 -9.20 -1.30 -2.31
C ARG A 176 -9.20 -2.29 -1.16
N GLY A 177 -10.35 -2.39 -0.46
CA GLY A 177 -10.49 -3.20 0.74
C GLY A 177 -11.73 -4.09 0.71
N PRO A 178 -11.72 -5.24 0.00
CA PRO A 178 -12.79 -6.21 0.09
C PRO A 178 -12.81 -6.88 1.47
N PHE A 179 -14.00 -6.97 2.04
CA PHE A 179 -14.21 -7.70 3.28
C PHE A 179 -14.32 -9.20 3.02
N ASN A 180 -13.61 -9.98 3.80
CA ASN A 180 -13.78 -11.41 3.86
C ASN A 180 -14.98 -11.80 4.73
N MET A 181 -15.16 -11.08 5.84
CA MET A 181 -16.31 -11.19 6.73
C MET A 181 -16.46 -9.90 7.53
N TYR A 182 -17.66 -9.63 7.98
CA TYR A 182 -17.95 -8.59 8.98
C TYR A 182 -19.11 -9.08 9.84
N SER A 183 -19.02 -8.91 11.15
CA SER A 183 -20.05 -9.37 12.09
C SER A 183 -20.20 -8.42 13.27
N GLY A 184 -21.41 -8.36 13.83
CA GLY A 184 -21.64 -7.73 15.11
C GLY A 184 -21.09 -8.58 16.26
N TYR A 185 -20.70 -7.95 17.35
CA TYR A 185 -20.09 -8.63 18.51
C TYR A 185 -20.99 -9.69 19.16
N LYS A 186 -22.32 -9.57 19.03
CA LYS A 186 -23.27 -10.51 19.63
C LYS A 186 -23.51 -11.76 18.79
N LEU A 187 -23.25 -11.69 17.49
CA LEU A 187 -23.60 -12.76 16.55
C LEU A 187 -22.43 -13.70 16.27
N GLY A 188 -21.21 -13.23 16.46
CA GLY A 188 -20.02 -13.95 16.03
C GLY A 188 -19.88 -14.02 14.50
N TRP A 189 -18.77 -14.55 14.02
CA TRP A 189 -18.43 -14.52 12.61
C TRP A 189 -19.20 -15.53 11.74
N LEU A 190 -19.90 -16.49 12.35
CA LEU A 190 -20.75 -17.43 11.63
C LEU A 190 -22.07 -16.79 11.17
N ASP A 191 -22.55 -15.77 11.87
CA ASP A 191 -23.73 -15.01 11.52
C ASP A 191 -23.31 -13.69 10.86
N ASN A 192 -22.73 -13.82 9.70
CA ASN A 192 -22.09 -12.76 8.98
C ASN A 192 -23.07 -11.70 8.45
N THR A 193 -22.75 -10.45 8.69
CA THR A 193 -23.46 -9.33 8.08
C THR A 193 -22.83 -9.00 6.75
N ILE A 194 -23.55 -9.16 5.66
CA ILE A 194 -23.05 -8.85 4.32
C ILE A 194 -22.92 -7.33 4.18
N LEU A 195 -21.68 -6.84 4.12
CA LEU A 195 -21.39 -5.43 3.88
C LEU A 195 -21.29 -5.05 2.40
N ASN A 196 -21.32 -6.04 1.52
CA ASN A 196 -21.18 -5.85 0.08
C ASN A 196 -22.48 -5.46 -0.59
N THR A 197 -23.28 -4.66 0.07
CA THR A 197 -24.44 -4.06 -0.55
C THR A 197 -24.04 -2.75 -1.18
N TYR A 198 -24.16 -2.67 -2.51
CA TYR A 198 -24.16 -1.41 -3.21
C TYR A 198 -25.14 -0.47 -2.51
N PRO A 199 -24.73 0.73 -2.07
CA PRO A 199 -25.52 1.50 -1.14
C PRO A 199 -26.71 2.14 -1.86
N GLU A 200 -27.85 1.57 -1.70
CA GLU A 200 -29.08 2.26 -2.04
C GLU A 200 -29.47 3.35 -1.00
N LYS A 201 -28.84 3.32 0.18
CA LYS A 201 -29.33 4.11 1.32
C LYS A 201 -28.25 4.75 2.22
N TRP A 202 -26.99 4.77 1.84
CA TRP A 202 -25.94 5.25 2.73
C TRP A 202 -25.06 6.33 2.09
N PRO A 203 -25.26 7.62 2.44
CA PRO A 203 -24.38 8.68 1.96
C PRO A 203 -22.95 8.52 2.57
N PRO A 204 -21.92 9.01 1.86
CA PRO A 204 -22.01 9.60 0.53
C PRO A 204 -22.18 8.54 -0.56
N TRP A 205 -22.90 8.90 -1.64
CA TRP A 205 -23.09 8.00 -2.79
C TRP A 205 -21.78 7.84 -3.54
N PRO A 206 -21.40 6.63 -3.99
CA PRO A 206 -20.22 6.42 -4.81
C PRO A 206 -20.38 7.06 -6.20
N ASP A 207 -19.23 7.36 -6.82
CA ASP A 207 -19.18 7.92 -8.17
C ASP A 207 -19.37 6.83 -9.24
N LEU A 208 -18.92 5.60 -8.93
CA LEU A 208 -19.06 4.44 -9.81
C LEU A 208 -19.53 3.21 -9.01
N PRO A 209 -20.16 2.23 -9.67
CA PRO A 209 -20.46 0.95 -9.04
C PRO A 209 -19.19 0.23 -8.57
N PRO A 210 -19.29 -0.76 -7.67
CA PRO A 210 -18.14 -1.57 -7.26
C PRO A 210 -17.51 -2.27 -8.45
N THR A 211 -16.18 -2.36 -8.44
CA THR A 211 -15.42 -3.02 -9.53
C THR A 211 -15.61 -4.52 -9.53
N VAL A 212 -15.92 -5.11 -8.38
CA VAL A 212 -16.23 -6.54 -8.23
C VAL A 212 -17.38 -6.70 -7.26
N ILE A 213 -18.34 -7.52 -7.62
CA ILE A 213 -19.39 -8.02 -6.74
C ILE A 213 -18.94 -9.40 -6.26
N TYR A 214 -18.89 -9.58 -4.95
CA TYR A 214 -18.42 -10.82 -4.33
C TYR A 214 -19.26 -11.16 -3.10
N LEU A 215 -19.19 -12.41 -2.66
CA LEU A 215 -19.81 -12.87 -1.42
C LEU A 215 -18.75 -13.02 -0.33
N THR A 216 -19.14 -12.61 0.88
CA THR A 216 -18.37 -12.81 2.11
C THR A 216 -18.62 -14.19 2.69
N PHE A 217 -17.89 -14.56 3.75
CA PHE A 217 -18.13 -15.82 4.48
C PHE A 217 -19.65 -16.05 4.73
N PRO A 218 -20.20 -17.27 4.55
CA PRO A 218 -19.55 -18.56 4.35
C PRO A 218 -19.07 -18.83 2.91
N ASN A 219 -19.28 -17.92 2.01
CA ASN A 219 -18.64 -17.93 0.70
C ASN A 219 -17.23 -17.34 0.82
N TYR A 220 -16.54 -17.28 -0.29
CA TYR A 220 -15.23 -16.65 -0.34
C TYR A 220 -15.00 -15.96 -1.67
N TYR A 221 -14.17 -14.94 -1.62
CA TYR A 221 -13.61 -14.26 -2.77
C TYR A 221 -12.09 -14.25 -2.67
N ILE A 222 -11.41 -14.55 -3.76
CA ILE A 222 -9.96 -14.46 -3.83
C ILE A 222 -9.62 -13.23 -4.67
N GLU A 223 -9.15 -12.21 -4.00
CA GLU A 223 -8.62 -11.03 -4.66
C GLU A 223 -7.39 -11.42 -5.48
N PRO A 224 -7.27 -10.97 -6.75
CA PRO A 224 -6.11 -11.29 -7.58
C PRO A 224 -4.80 -10.91 -6.90
N TYR A 225 -3.81 -11.79 -6.99
CA TYR A 225 -2.48 -11.52 -6.48
C TYR A 225 -1.72 -10.62 -7.46
N HIS A 226 -1.10 -9.55 -6.97
CA HIS A 226 -0.25 -8.69 -7.78
C HIS A 226 1.20 -9.21 -7.92
N TYR A 227 1.54 -10.30 -7.24
CA TYR A 227 2.87 -10.91 -7.22
C TYR A 227 2.82 -12.39 -7.55
N PRO A 228 3.87 -12.95 -8.18
CA PRO A 228 4.00 -14.38 -8.40
C PRO A 228 4.37 -15.10 -7.10
N ASN A 229 4.34 -16.42 -7.12
CA ASN A 229 4.85 -17.21 -6.02
C ASN A 229 6.32 -16.84 -5.74
N PRO A 230 6.66 -16.39 -4.52
CA PRO A 230 7.99 -15.82 -4.21
C PRO A 230 9.13 -16.84 -4.26
N VAL A 231 8.83 -18.14 -4.22
CA VAL A 231 9.83 -19.22 -4.28
C VAL A 231 10.02 -19.71 -5.71
N THR A 232 8.93 -19.94 -6.42
CA THR A 232 8.98 -20.57 -7.76
C THR A 232 8.93 -19.58 -8.91
N GLY A 233 8.56 -18.33 -8.67
CA GLY A 233 8.33 -17.30 -9.69
C GLY A 233 7.10 -17.54 -10.57
N LYS A 234 6.33 -18.61 -10.33
CA LYS A 234 5.15 -18.92 -11.13
C LYS A 234 4.02 -17.95 -10.85
N PRO A 235 3.26 -17.51 -11.87
CA PRO A 235 2.06 -16.71 -11.66
C PRO A 235 1.09 -17.40 -10.70
N MET A 236 0.43 -16.60 -9.86
CA MET A 236 -0.64 -17.09 -9.00
C MET A 236 -1.86 -17.45 -9.86
N PRO A 237 -2.64 -18.48 -9.47
CA PRO A 237 -3.85 -18.83 -10.20
C PRO A 237 -4.83 -17.65 -10.22
N PRO A 238 -5.64 -17.53 -11.28
CA PRO A 238 -6.68 -16.53 -11.32
C PRO A 238 -7.68 -16.76 -10.19
N PRO A 239 -8.40 -15.70 -9.75
CA PRO A 239 -9.45 -15.85 -8.75
C PRO A 239 -10.46 -16.89 -9.20
N SER A 240 -11.02 -17.67 -8.24
CA SER A 240 -12.03 -18.66 -8.54
C SER A 240 -13.26 -18.00 -9.19
N PRO A 241 -13.84 -18.57 -10.26
CA PRO A 241 -15.07 -18.05 -10.88
C PRO A 241 -16.30 -18.08 -9.95
N ARG A 242 -16.20 -18.62 -8.74
CA ARG A 242 -17.19 -18.45 -7.67
C ARG A 242 -17.06 -17.14 -6.91
N ALA A 243 -16.26 -16.20 -7.36
CA ALA A 243 -16.43 -14.80 -6.97
C ALA A 243 -17.88 -14.42 -7.32
N GLY A 244 -18.69 -14.20 -6.31
CA GLY A 244 -20.16 -14.15 -6.36
C GLY A 244 -20.84 -13.14 -7.30
N GLY A 245 -20.28 -12.95 -8.49
CA GLY A 245 -20.84 -12.07 -9.52
C GLY A 245 -22.20 -12.48 -10.07
N GLU A 246 -22.65 -13.70 -9.83
CA GLU A 246 -23.95 -14.17 -10.34
C GLU A 246 -25.11 -13.98 -9.35
N ALA A 247 -24.84 -13.65 -8.09
CA ALA A 247 -25.90 -13.61 -7.05
C ALA A 247 -26.63 -12.26 -6.93
N PHE A 248 -26.13 -11.20 -7.54
CA PHE A 248 -26.74 -9.86 -7.45
C PHE A 248 -27.49 -9.42 -8.72
N GLY A 249 -27.65 -10.29 -9.68
CA GLY A 249 -28.45 -10.06 -10.89
C GLY A 249 -29.94 -10.40 -10.75
N ARG A 250 -30.53 -10.29 -9.54
CA ARG A 250 -31.99 -10.46 -9.36
C ARG A 250 -32.58 -9.36 -8.50
#